data_e89e98d7f81a9eb549a1bcfbe7cc99db
#
_entry.id   e89e98d7f81a9eb549a1bcfbe7cc99db
#
_cell.length_a   1.000
_cell.length_b   1.000
_cell.length_c   1.000
_cell.angle_alpha   90.00
_cell.angle_beta   90.00
_cell.angle_gamma   90.00
#
_symmetry.space_group_name_H-M   'P 1'
#
loop_
_entity.id
_entity.type
_entity.pdbx_description
1 polymer ?
#
loop_
_entity_poly.entity_id
_entity_poly.type
_entity_poly.pdbx_seq_one_letter_code
_entity_poly.pdbx_strand_id
1 'polypeptide(L)'
;IKRFQKFHSSKKFIMERVTETLGDLYGMHWPYKQHKTSRDQRLLPYHNELKKVGACFGVSGEYERPMWYALNDETPEYKYSFDYQNWYPSVEFETKNTINNVGLYELSPFSKYEIKGETAHSELQRICTANIKNETGRSTYTQMLNEAGGIETDLTVICIEENHFRIISSSATRTHDKAHILKHLSPKLKLKDITD
;
A
#
# COMPACT_ATOMS: atom_id res chain seq x y z
N ILE A 1 -15.03 10.88 -13.98
CA ILE A 1 -13.81 10.73 -13.18
C ILE A 1 -13.11 9.46 -13.62
N LYS A 2 -12.25 9.55 -14.64
CA LYS A 2 -11.28 8.49 -14.96
C LYS A 2 -10.23 8.52 -13.88
N ARG A 3 -10.37 7.68 -12.85
CA ARG A 3 -9.48 7.71 -11.72
C ARG A 3 -8.46 6.59 -11.80
N PHE A 4 -7.75 6.39 -10.78
CA PHE A 4 -6.49 5.71 -10.59
C PHE A 4 -6.47 4.26 -11.10
N GLN A 5 -7.61 3.56 -11.13
CA GLN A 5 -7.72 2.18 -11.61
C GLN A 5 -8.84 2.03 -12.65
N LYS A 6 -8.68 1.10 -13.59
CA LYS A 6 -9.67 0.86 -14.66
C LYS A 6 -11.05 0.50 -14.12
N PHE A 7 -11.11 -0.28 -13.04
CA PHE A 7 -12.39 -0.71 -12.45
C PHE A 7 -13.19 0.45 -11.86
N HIS A 8 -12.56 1.56 -11.43
CA HIS A 8 -13.25 2.76 -10.94
C HIS A 8 -14.11 3.45 -12.00
N SER A 9 -13.90 3.18 -13.29
CA SER A 9 -14.74 3.69 -14.39
C SER A 9 -15.79 2.67 -14.86
N SER A 10 -15.82 1.48 -14.26
CA SER A 10 -16.84 0.46 -14.56
C SER A 10 -18.22 0.93 -14.07
N LYS A 11 -19.23 0.89 -14.94
CA LYS A 11 -20.61 1.22 -14.57
C LYS A 11 -21.10 0.32 -13.41
N LYS A 12 -20.79 -0.97 -13.46
CA LYS A 12 -21.12 -1.93 -12.40
C LYS A 12 -20.52 -1.50 -11.06
N PHE A 13 -19.21 -1.25 -11.01
CA PHE A 13 -18.52 -0.81 -9.80
C PHE A 13 -19.15 0.46 -9.22
N ILE A 14 -19.36 1.47 -10.07
CA ILE A 14 -19.93 2.76 -9.64
C ILE A 14 -21.33 2.55 -9.05
N MET A 15 -22.21 1.82 -9.75
CA MET A 15 -23.58 1.59 -9.29
C MET A 15 -23.62 0.83 -7.96
N GLU A 16 -22.90 -0.28 -7.85
CA GLU A 16 -22.87 -1.10 -6.65
C GLU A 16 -22.31 -0.29 -5.45
N ARG A 17 -21.20 0.40 -5.65
CA ARG A 17 -20.54 1.15 -4.59
C ARG A 17 -21.33 2.40 -4.16
N VAL A 18 -21.92 3.12 -5.10
CA VAL A 18 -22.78 4.29 -4.79
C VAL A 18 -24.03 3.84 -4.05
N THR A 19 -24.67 2.75 -4.49
CA THR A 19 -25.88 2.21 -3.83
C THR A 19 -25.57 1.81 -2.39
N GLU A 20 -24.47 1.08 -2.15
CA GLU A 20 -24.03 0.71 -0.81
C GLU A 20 -23.75 1.94 0.05
N THR A 21 -22.98 2.90 -0.48
CA THR A 21 -22.61 4.11 0.26
C THR A 21 -23.84 4.96 0.61
N LEU A 22 -24.80 5.10 -0.31
CA LEU A 22 -26.05 5.81 -0.04
C LEU A 22 -26.92 5.08 1.01
N GLY A 23 -26.97 3.75 0.94
CA GLY A 23 -27.66 2.92 1.94
C GLY A 23 -27.04 3.03 3.34
N ASP A 24 -25.74 3.27 3.40
CA ASP A 24 -24.99 3.40 4.65
C ASP A 24 -25.08 4.81 5.29
N LEU A 25 -25.63 5.82 4.60
CA LEU A 25 -25.73 7.20 5.13
C LEU A 25 -26.43 7.29 6.50
N TYR A 26 -27.43 6.44 6.70
CA TYR A 26 -28.20 6.36 7.97
C TYR A 26 -27.85 5.10 8.77
N GLY A 27 -26.86 4.34 8.33
CA GLY A 27 -26.39 3.14 9.01
C GLY A 27 -25.41 3.44 10.14
N MET A 28 -25.10 2.40 10.91
CA MET A 28 -24.06 2.49 11.92
C MET A 28 -22.68 2.63 11.27
N HIS A 29 -21.95 3.68 11.66
CA HIS A 29 -20.57 3.92 11.20
C HIS A 29 -19.56 3.19 12.08
N TRP A 30 -19.47 1.88 11.90
CA TRP A 30 -18.49 1.07 12.62
C TRP A 30 -17.06 1.45 12.25
N PRO A 31 -16.14 1.49 13.23
CA PRO A 31 -14.71 1.56 12.93
C PRO A 31 -14.29 0.39 12.05
N TYR A 32 -13.42 0.67 11.08
CA TYR A 32 -12.90 -0.34 10.12
C TYR A 32 -13.96 -1.03 9.26
N LYS A 33 -15.17 -0.46 9.16
CA LYS A 33 -16.23 -1.00 8.30
C LYS A 33 -15.75 -1.18 6.88
N GLN A 34 -15.91 -2.39 6.35
CA GLN A 34 -15.55 -2.74 4.99
C GLN A 34 -16.77 -2.72 4.08
N HIS A 35 -16.58 -2.28 2.85
CA HIS A 35 -17.61 -2.42 1.82
C HIS A 35 -17.87 -3.90 1.51
N LYS A 36 -19.12 -4.23 1.22
CA LYS A 36 -19.57 -5.58 0.85
C LYS A 36 -19.63 -5.78 -0.66
N THR A 37 -19.92 -4.71 -1.40
CA THR A 37 -20.06 -4.73 -2.86
C THR A 37 -18.74 -4.47 -3.56
N SER A 38 -18.66 -4.88 -4.82
CA SER A 38 -17.49 -4.64 -5.69
C SER A 38 -16.16 -4.97 -5.03
N ARG A 39 -16.13 -6.13 -4.37
CA ARG A 39 -14.93 -6.72 -3.77
C ARG A 39 -14.08 -7.40 -4.85
N ASP A 40 -12.90 -7.83 -4.49
CA ASP A 40 -11.97 -8.63 -5.33
C ASP A 40 -11.56 -7.94 -6.63
N GLN A 41 -11.51 -6.60 -6.66
CA GLN A 41 -11.13 -5.85 -7.85
C GLN A 41 -9.62 -5.82 -8.09
N ARG A 42 -8.84 -5.87 -7.02
CA ARG A 42 -7.38 -5.89 -7.07
C ARG A 42 -6.83 -6.79 -5.99
N LEU A 43 -6.31 -7.91 -6.41
CA LEU A 43 -5.81 -8.96 -5.52
C LEU A 43 -4.30 -8.86 -5.35
N LEU A 44 -3.82 -9.33 -4.22
CA LEU A 44 -2.40 -9.55 -3.97
C LEU A 44 -1.91 -10.84 -4.62
N PRO A 45 -0.62 -10.99 -4.95
CA PRO A 45 -0.07 -12.22 -5.52
C PRO A 45 -0.38 -13.47 -4.67
N TYR A 46 -0.34 -13.34 -3.36
CA TYR A 46 -0.60 -14.44 -2.42
C TYR A 46 -2.05 -14.52 -1.92
N HIS A 47 -2.99 -13.78 -2.52
CA HIS A 47 -4.38 -13.69 -2.05
C HIS A 47 -5.01 -15.05 -1.75
N ASN A 48 -4.91 -15.99 -2.69
CA ASN A 48 -5.50 -17.31 -2.52
C ASN A 48 -4.83 -18.15 -1.42
N GLU A 49 -3.52 -18.03 -1.27
CA GLU A 49 -2.79 -18.72 -0.22
C GLU A 49 -3.11 -18.15 1.16
N LEU A 50 -3.20 -16.84 1.27
CA LEU A 50 -3.61 -16.18 2.51
C LEU A 50 -5.05 -16.51 2.89
N LYS A 51 -5.94 -16.63 1.89
CA LYS A 51 -7.32 -17.07 2.11
C LYS A 51 -7.41 -18.48 2.70
N LYS A 52 -6.57 -19.42 2.23
CA LYS A 52 -6.51 -20.79 2.75
C LYS A 52 -6.10 -20.86 4.23
N VAL A 53 -5.31 -19.91 4.70
CA VAL A 53 -4.86 -19.83 6.10
C VAL A 53 -5.73 -18.90 6.95
N GLY A 54 -6.96 -18.63 6.51
CA GLY A 54 -7.97 -17.93 7.30
C GLY A 54 -7.87 -16.40 7.27
N ALA A 55 -7.25 -15.81 6.27
CA ALA A 55 -7.21 -14.36 6.15
C ALA A 55 -8.60 -13.75 5.97
N CYS A 56 -8.93 -12.78 6.80
CA CYS A 56 -10.08 -11.88 6.62
C CYS A 56 -9.60 -10.65 5.85
N PHE A 57 -10.18 -10.42 4.67
CA PHE A 57 -9.75 -9.36 3.77
C PHE A 57 -10.53 -8.07 3.96
N GLY A 58 -9.84 -6.96 3.76
CA GLY A 58 -10.39 -5.61 3.66
C GLY A 58 -9.71 -4.83 2.54
N VAL A 59 -10.38 -3.79 2.03
CA VAL A 59 -9.83 -2.94 0.98
C VAL A 59 -8.96 -1.84 1.60
N SER A 60 -7.68 -1.85 1.29
CA SER A 60 -6.74 -0.81 1.70
C SER A 60 -5.75 -0.51 0.56
N GLY A 61 -5.60 0.77 0.20
CA GLY A 61 -4.79 1.19 -0.95
C GLY A 61 -5.26 0.55 -2.26
N GLU A 62 -6.57 0.33 -2.39
CA GLU A 62 -7.24 -0.30 -3.54
C GLU A 62 -7.01 -1.81 -3.68
N TYR A 63 -6.21 -2.44 -2.83
CA TYR A 63 -6.00 -3.88 -2.79
C TYR A 63 -6.90 -4.56 -1.76
N GLU A 64 -7.31 -5.79 -2.05
CA GLU A 64 -7.80 -6.72 -1.04
C GLU A 64 -6.61 -7.18 -0.20
N ARG A 65 -6.50 -6.65 1.02
CA ARG A 65 -5.40 -6.97 1.94
C ARG A 65 -5.88 -7.83 3.09
N PRO A 66 -5.07 -8.79 3.57
CA PRO A 66 -5.36 -9.48 4.81
C PRO A 66 -5.30 -8.45 5.96
N MET A 67 -6.36 -8.37 6.72
CA MET A 67 -6.47 -7.43 7.84
C MET A 67 -6.24 -8.13 9.18
N TRP A 68 -6.63 -9.39 9.26
CA TRP A 68 -6.42 -10.29 10.39
C TRP A 68 -6.65 -11.74 9.95
N TYR A 69 -6.28 -12.72 10.77
CA TYR A 69 -6.41 -14.13 10.45
C TYR A 69 -7.28 -14.83 11.49
N ALA A 70 -8.30 -15.56 11.03
CA ALA A 70 -9.20 -16.31 11.89
C ALA A 70 -8.45 -17.43 12.63
N LEU A 71 -8.75 -17.59 13.91
CA LEU A 71 -8.22 -18.67 14.75
C LEU A 71 -9.22 -19.81 14.86
N ASN A 72 -8.72 -21.04 15.08
CA ASN A 72 -9.53 -22.19 15.47
C ASN A 72 -10.75 -22.45 14.57
N ASP A 73 -10.60 -22.46 13.26
CA ASP A 73 -11.66 -22.70 12.27
C ASP A 73 -12.83 -21.69 12.31
N GLU A 74 -12.64 -20.53 12.92
CA GLU A 74 -13.61 -19.44 12.84
C GLU A 74 -13.75 -18.92 11.40
N THR A 75 -14.96 -18.43 11.07
CA THR A 75 -15.18 -17.78 9.79
C THR A 75 -14.47 -16.43 9.74
N PRO A 76 -13.60 -16.15 8.73
CA PRO A 76 -12.89 -14.88 8.62
C PRO A 76 -13.82 -13.77 8.11
N GLU A 77 -14.69 -13.28 8.97
CA GLU A 77 -15.66 -12.23 8.67
C GLU A 77 -15.70 -11.16 9.78
N TYR A 78 -16.03 -9.92 9.40
CA TYR A 78 -16.20 -8.84 10.36
C TYR A 78 -17.55 -8.95 11.08
N LYS A 79 -17.54 -9.07 12.42
CA LYS A 79 -18.71 -8.96 13.31
C LYS A 79 -18.53 -7.72 14.17
N TYR A 80 -19.15 -6.63 13.74
CA TYR A 80 -19.04 -5.34 14.42
C TYR A 80 -19.80 -5.34 15.75
N SER A 81 -19.21 -4.73 16.78
CA SER A 81 -19.75 -4.67 18.14
C SER A 81 -19.40 -3.35 18.80
N PHE A 82 -20.15 -2.95 19.82
CA PHE A 82 -19.80 -1.86 20.73
C PHE A 82 -18.80 -2.28 21.80
N ASP A 83 -18.69 -3.59 22.04
CA ASP A 83 -17.66 -4.21 22.88
C ASP A 83 -16.39 -4.49 22.06
N TYR A 84 -15.57 -5.45 22.50
CA TYR A 84 -14.44 -5.92 21.72
C TYR A 84 -14.92 -6.51 20.39
N GLN A 85 -14.21 -6.14 19.33
CA GLN A 85 -14.46 -6.66 17.99
C GLN A 85 -14.06 -8.15 17.93
N ASN A 86 -14.75 -8.94 17.10
CA ASN A 86 -14.47 -10.39 16.99
C ASN A 86 -13.04 -10.72 16.56
N TRP A 87 -12.36 -9.82 15.87
CA TRP A 87 -10.95 -10.01 15.46
C TRP A 87 -9.93 -9.65 16.54
N TYR A 88 -10.35 -9.14 17.70
CA TYR A 88 -9.44 -8.73 18.77
C TYR A 88 -8.54 -9.88 19.26
N PRO A 89 -9.06 -11.11 19.56
CA PRO A 89 -8.22 -12.22 19.98
C PRO A 89 -7.21 -12.64 18.90
N SER A 90 -7.61 -12.59 17.62
CA SER A 90 -6.72 -12.90 16.48
C SER A 90 -5.57 -11.91 16.39
N VAL A 91 -5.86 -10.62 16.43
CA VAL A 91 -4.85 -9.56 16.37
C VAL A 91 -3.91 -9.61 17.60
N GLU A 92 -4.46 -9.90 18.78
CA GLU A 92 -3.66 -10.11 19.98
C GLU A 92 -2.69 -11.28 19.83
N PHE A 93 -3.16 -12.40 19.30
CA PHE A 93 -2.33 -13.57 19.02
C PHE A 93 -1.24 -13.26 17.99
N GLU A 94 -1.59 -12.64 16.87
CA GLU A 94 -0.63 -12.26 15.81
C GLU A 94 0.43 -11.31 16.34
N THR A 95 0.04 -10.33 17.16
CA THR A 95 0.96 -9.37 17.79
C THR A 95 1.94 -10.07 18.73
N LYS A 96 1.43 -10.93 19.63
CA LYS A 96 2.27 -11.71 20.56
C LYS A 96 3.22 -12.64 19.82
N ASN A 97 2.72 -13.30 18.75
CA ASN A 97 3.56 -14.18 17.94
C ASN A 97 4.67 -13.38 17.21
N THR A 98 4.35 -12.22 16.67
CA THR A 98 5.34 -11.36 16.00
C THR A 98 6.45 -10.90 16.96
N ILE A 99 6.10 -10.55 18.20
CA ILE A 99 7.06 -10.10 19.20
C ILE A 99 7.95 -11.25 19.68
N ASN A 100 7.37 -12.43 19.90
CA ASN A 100 8.07 -13.54 20.59
C ASN A 100 8.65 -14.57 19.62
N ASN A 101 8.22 -14.58 18.36
CA ASN A 101 8.60 -15.60 17.37
C ASN A 101 8.92 -14.93 16.03
N VAL A 102 8.26 -15.40 14.94
CA VAL A 102 8.48 -14.92 13.57
C VAL A 102 7.16 -14.47 12.94
N GLY A 103 7.17 -13.31 12.31
CA GLY A 103 6.05 -12.80 11.52
C GLY A 103 6.35 -12.79 10.01
N LEU A 104 5.36 -13.14 9.19
CA LEU A 104 5.38 -13.00 7.73
C LEU A 104 4.39 -11.92 7.30
N TYR A 105 4.85 -10.93 6.54
CA TYR A 105 4.05 -9.78 6.11
C TYR A 105 3.99 -9.69 4.59
N GLU A 106 2.78 -9.62 4.04
CA GLU A 106 2.54 -9.37 2.61
C GLU A 106 2.68 -7.86 2.31
N LEU A 107 3.78 -7.47 1.67
CA LEU A 107 4.11 -6.08 1.36
C LEU A 107 4.04 -5.75 -0.14
N SER A 108 3.51 -6.66 -0.98
CA SER A 108 3.37 -6.43 -2.43
C SER A 108 2.56 -5.18 -2.82
N PRO A 109 1.62 -4.65 -1.99
CA PRO A 109 0.90 -3.42 -2.34
C PRO A 109 1.76 -2.17 -2.42
N PHE A 110 2.93 -2.14 -1.77
CA PHE A 110 3.81 -0.98 -1.82
C PHE A 110 4.13 -0.58 -3.27
N SER A 111 4.11 0.71 -3.52
CA SER A 111 4.48 1.27 -4.82
C SER A 111 5.97 1.07 -5.08
N LYS A 112 6.31 0.68 -6.30
CA LYS A 112 7.68 0.39 -6.71
C LYS A 112 7.99 1.16 -7.99
N TYR A 113 9.06 1.93 -7.96
CA TYR A 113 9.53 2.69 -9.11
C TYR A 113 10.99 2.38 -9.37
N GLU A 114 11.42 2.46 -10.62
CA GLU A 114 12.82 2.39 -11.01
C GLU A 114 13.26 3.65 -11.73
N ILE A 115 14.48 4.08 -11.40
CA ILE A 115 15.18 5.19 -12.04
C ILE A 115 16.56 4.67 -12.44
N LYS A 116 16.93 4.85 -13.71
CA LYS A 116 18.23 4.45 -14.23
C LYS A 116 18.83 5.52 -15.14
N GLY A 117 20.13 5.79 -15.00
CA GLY A 117 20.90 6.70 -15.84
C GLY A 117 22.04 7.37 -15.07
N GLU A 118 23.01 7.90 -15.77
CA GLU A 118 24.25 8.47 -15.21
C GLU A 118 24.01 9.51 -14.10
N THR A 119 22.92 10.27 -14.19
CA THR A 119 22.59 11.30 -13.20
C THR A 119 21.61 10.82 -12.14
N ALA A 120 21.21 9.53 -12.13
CA ALA A 120 20.18 9.03 -11.22
C ALA A 120 20.55 9.21 -9.74
N HIS A 121 21.81 8.92 -9.37
CA HIS A 121 22.30 9.12 -8.01
C HIS A 121 22.26 10.61 -7.60
N SER A 122 22.82 11.50 -8.40
CA SER A 122 22.86 12.94 -8.10
C SER A 122 21.47 13.57 -8.02
N GLU A 123 20.54 13.12 -8.87
CA GLU A 123 19.15 13.58 -8.83
C GLU A 123 18.43 13.11 -7.56
N LEU A 124 18.57 11.83 -7.19
CA LEU A 124 18.03 11.31 -5.95
C LEU A 124 18.65 11.98 -4.71
N GLN A 125 19.96 12.21 -4.73
CA GLN A 125 20.67 12.93 -3.67
C GLN A 125 20.12 14.36 -3.49
N ARG A 126 19.65 14.99 -4.56
CA ARG A 126 19.08 16.34 -4.53
C ARG A 126 17.67 16.39 -3.98
N ILE A 127 16.84 15.37 -4.25
CA ILE A 127 15.41 15.36 -3.88
C ILE A 127 15.12 14.63 -2.58
N CYS A 128 16.05 13.83 -2.07
CA CYS A 128 15.93 13.12 -0.81
C CYS A 128 16.66 13.86 0.33
N THR A 129 16.16 13.73 1.55
CA THR A 129 16.78 14.35 2.74
C THR A 129 17.97 13.57 3.28
N ALA A 130 18.01 12.26 3.07
CA ALA A 130 19.10 11.42 3.51
C ALA A 130 20.20 11.28 2.43
N ASN A 131 21.41 10.92 2.86
CA ASN A 131 22.50 10.59 1.95
C ASN A 131 22.25 9.24 1.27
N ILE A 132 21.85 9.29 0.00
CA ILE A 132 21.58 8.11 -0.81
C ILE A 132 22.87 7.38 -1.15
N LYS A 133 22.95 6.10 -0.83
CA LYS A 133 24.10 5.25 -1.11
C LYS A 133 24.08 4.75 -2.55
N ASN A 134 25.20 4.86 -3.25
CA ASN A 134 25.37 4.36 -4.63
C ASN A 134 26.16 3.02 -4.66
N GLU A 135 26.04 2.24 -3.61
CA GLU A 135 26.65 0.90 -3.51
C GLU A 135 25.55 -0.14 -3.70
N THR A 136 25.79 -1.09 -4.60
CA THR A 136 24.83 -2.20 -4.89
C THR A 136 24.35 -2.90 -3.63
N GLY A 137 23.04 -3.09 -3.50
CA GLY A 137 22.39 -3.74 -2.38
C GLY A 137 22.13 -2.83 -1.16
N ARG A 138 22.62 -1.60 -1.17
CA ARG A 138 22.34 -0.64 -0.08
C ARG A 138 20.95 -0.07 -0.21
N SER A 139 20.27 0.01 0.91
CA SER A 139 18.97 0.67 1.06
C SER A 139 19.10 1.89 2.00
N THR A 140 18.36 2.93 1.69
CA THR A 140 18.31 4.16 2.47
C THR A 140 16.84 4.56 2.66
N TYR A 141 16.39 4.57 3.91
CA TYR A 141 15.10 5.18 4.25
C TYR A 141 15.26 6.70 4.29
N THR A 142 14.35 7.41 3.66
CA THR A 142 14.45 8.87 3.48
C THR A 142 13.08 9.51 3.30
N GLN A 143 13.03 10.84 3.41
CA GLN A 143 11.88 11.66 3.08
C GLN A 143 12.19 12.53 1.86
N MET A 144 11.13 12.91 1.15
CA MET A 144 11.13 14.02 0.19
C MET A 144 10.28 15.14 0.74
N LEU A 145 10.77 16.37 0.62
CA LEU A 145 10.13 17.55 1.19
C LEU A 145 9.55 18.44 0.10
N ASN A 146 8.57 19.26 0.48
CA ASN A 146 8.12 20.38 -0.34
C ASN A 146 8.99 21.62 -0.09
N GLU A 147 8.71 22.70 -0.82
CA GLU A 147 9.46 23.96 -0.77
C GLU A 147 9.36 24.67 0.61
N ALA A 148 8.34 24.34 1.40
CA ALA A 148 8.15 24.86 2.76
C ALA A 148 8.81 23.98 3.85
N GLY A 149 9.48 22.89 3.45
CA GLY A 149 10.12 21.94 4.37
C GLY A 149 9.17 20.88 4.96
N GLY A 150 7.91 20.85 4.52
CA GLY A 150 6.96 19.81 4.92
C GLY A 150 7.25 18.48 4.21
N ILE A 151 6.99 17.36 4.91
CA ILE A 151 7.17 16.00 4.35
C ILE A 151 6.07 15.74 3.33
N GLU A 152 6.44 15.47 2.09
CA GLU A 152 5.53 15.05 1.01
C GLU A 152 5.37 13.53 0.97
N THR A 153 6.48 12.81 1.14
CA THR A 153 6.49 11.36 1.19
C THR A 153 7.67 10.83 1.98
N ASP A 154 7.51 9.68 2.60
CA ASP A 154 8.58 8.85 3.11
C ASP A 154 8.71 7.60 2.24
N LEU A 155 9.92 7.17 2.01
CA LEU A 155 10.22 6.08 1.08
C LEU A 155 11.57 5.44 1.34
N THR A 156 11.77 4.27 0.75
CA THR A 156 13.06 3.58 0.76
C THR A 156 13.66 3.59 -0.64
N VAL A 157 14.89 4.06 -0.75
CA VAL A 157 15.69 4.00 -1.98
C VAL A 157 16.68 2.85 -1.87
N ILE A 158 16.67 1.94 -2.85
CA ILE A 158 17.55 0.78 -2.91
C ILE A 158 18.45 0.93 -4.14
N CYS A 159 19.75 0.89 -3.95
CA CYS A 159 20.72 0.81 -5.05
C CYS A 159 20.74 -0.62 -5.61
N ILE A 160 20.24 -0.82 -6.82
CA ILE A 160 20.23 -2.12 -7.50
C ILE A 160 21.59 -2.39 -8.15
N GLU A 161 22.14 -1.39 -8.82
CA GLU A 161 23.47 -1.34 -9.39
C GLU A 161 23.89 0.14 -9.48
N GLU A 162 25.10 0.42 -9.87
CA GLU A 162 25.57 1.80 -10.02
C GLU A 162 24.62 2.61 -10.93
N ASN A 163 24.14 3.75 -10.43
CA ASN A 163 23.18 4.63 -11.11
C ASN A 163 21.86 3.97 -11.53
N HIS A 164 21.47 2.88 -10.85
CA HIS A 164 20.17 2.24 -11.00
C HIS A 164 19.54 2.02 -9.62
N PHE A 165 18.43 2.67 -9.38
CA PHE A 165 17.75 2.70 -8.09
C PHE A 165 16.32 2.22 -8.20
N ARG A 166 15.88 1.50 -7.15
CA ARG A 166 14.49 1.18 -6.90
C ARG A 166 13.99 2.00 -5.73
N ILE A 167 12.83 2.60 -5.90
CA ILE A 167 12.13 3.36 -4.86
C ILE A 167 10.91 2.56 -4.43
N ILE A 168 10.74 2.42 -3.12
CA ILE A 168 9.56 1.79 -2.52
C ILE A 168 8.85 2.83 -1.67
N SER A 169 7.57 3.09 -1.95
CA SER A 169 6.73 4.02 -1.20
C SER A 169 5.35 3.44 -0.90
N SER A 170 4.52 4.18 -0.16
CA SER A 170 3.19 3.74 0.24
C SER A 170 2.27 3.45 -0.96
N SER A 171 1.48 2.40 -0.87
CA SER A 171 0.44 2.09 -1.87
C SER A 171 -0.66 3.17 -1.92
N ALA A 172 -0.97 3.78 -0.77
CA ALA A 172 -2.04 4.78 -0.67
C ALA A 172 -1.68 6.09 -1.37
N THR A 173 -0.41 6.43 -1.44
CA THR A 173 0.11 7.68 -2.01
C THR A 173 0.76 7.50 -3.39
N ARG A 174 0.63 6.32 -4.03
CA ARG A 174 1.26 5.97 -5.30
C ARG A 174 1.23 7.09 -6.35
N THR A 175 0.06 7.66 -6.60
CA THR A 175 -0.11 8.70 -7.64
C THR A 175 0.55 10.01 -7.23
N HIS A 176 0.41 10.40 -5.95
CA HIS A 176 1.01 11.58 -5.37
C HIS A 176 2.54 11.49 -5.42
N ASP A 177 3.11 10.39 -4.90
CA ASP A 177 4.56 10.18 -4.84
C ASP A 177 5.19 10.17 -6.23
N LYS A 178 4.54 9.46 -7.16
CA LYS A 178 4.97 9.46 -8.58
C LYS A 178 4.98 10.86 -9.18
N ALA A 179 3.94 11.66 -8.93
CA ALA A 179 3.86 13.02 -9.43
C ALA A 179 4.92 13.93 -8.80
N HIS A 180 5.15 13.79 -7.49
CA HIS A 180 6.18 14.55 -6.77
C HIS A 180 7.58 14.21 -7.30
N ILE A 181 7.91 12.93 -7.44
CA ILE A 181 9.20 12.50 -8.00
C ILE A 181 9.38 13.06 -9.41
N LEU A 182 8.40 12.88 -10.29
CA LEU A 182 8.47 13.36 -11.68
C LEU A 182 8.61 14.88 -11.79
N LYS A 183 7.99 15.65 -10.89
CA LYS A 183 8.13 17.11 -10.85
C LYS A 183 9.58 17.57 -10.64
N HIS A 184 10.33 16.77 -9.87
CA HIS A 184 11.68 17.13 -9.46
C HIS A 184 12.80 16.40 -10.20
N LEU A 185 12.48 15.37 -11.02
CA LEU A 185 13.47 14.70 -11.86
C LEU A 185 13.77 15.50 -13.13
N SER A 186 15.02 15.43 -13.56
CA SER A 186 15.42 15.91 -14.88
C SER A 186 14.66 15.17 -16.01
N PRO A 187 14.26 15.84 -17.09
CA PRO A 187 13.64 15.20 -18.25
C PRO A 187 14.49 14.10 -18.91
N LYS A 188 15.78 14.05 -18.59
CA LYS A 188 16.71 13.03 -19.11
C LYS A 188 16.52 11.67 -18.44
N LEU A 189 15.95 11.66 -17.22
CA LEU A 189 15.68 10.43 -16.48
C LEU A 189 14.23 10.00 -16.66
N LYS A 190 14.02 8.70 -16.76
CA LYS A 190 12.68 8.10 -16.82
C LYS A 190 12.38 7.38 -15.52
N LEU A 191 11.26 7.74 -14.90
CA LEU A 191 10.67 7.00 -13.80
C LEU A 191 9.81 5.87 -14.39
N LYS A 192 10.19 4.63 -14.15
CA LYS A 192 9.40 3.46 -14.52
C LYS A 192 8.61 2.97 -13.31
N ASP A 193 7.29 2.95 -13.42
CA ASP A 193 6.43 2.32 -12.41
C ASP A 193 6.42 0.80 -12.65
N ILE A 194 6.85 0.04 -11.66
CA ILE A 194 6.96 -1.43 -11.69
C ILE A 194 6.13 -2.09 -10.58
N THR A 195 5.11 -1.39 -10.09
CA THR A 195 4.28 -1.83 -8.95
C THR A 195 3.48 -3.10 -9.27
N ASP A 196 2.94 -3.20 -10.48
CA ASP A 196 2.10 -4.32 -10.96
C ASP A 196 2.83 -5.15 -11.99
#